data_6308c8375228e424e65cfee652ca6410
#
_entry.id   6308c8375228e424e65cfee652ca6410
#
_cell.length_a   1.000
_cell.length_b   1.000
_cell.length_c   1.000
_cell.angle_alpha   90.00
_cell.angle_beta   90.00
_cell.angle_gamma   90.00
#
_symmetry.space_group_name_H-M   'P 1'
#
loop_
_entity.id
_entity.type
_entity.pdbx_description
1 polymer ?
#
loop_
_entity_poly.entity_id
_entity_poly.type
_entity_poly.pdbx_seq_one_letter_code
_entity_poly.pdbx_strand_id
1 'polypeptide(L)' 'MEDFLEKMAELLEEDTVQLTDTIVDFDAWDSLTSLSIIAYSGEEFQKTITAAEIVEAKTIGGLYELLTNN' A
#
# COMPACT_ATOMS: atom_id res chain seq x y z
N MET A 1 8.76 -4.84 -8.45
CA MET A 1 7.30 -5.07 -8.36
C MET A 1 6.95 -6.22 -7.42
N GLU A 2 7.61 -7.35 -7.55
CA GLU A 2 7.31 -8.51 -6.68
C GLU A 2 7.54 -8.22 -5.21
N ASP A 3 8.64 -7.53 -4.88
CA ASP A 3 8.92 -7.20 -3.48
C ASP A 3 7.83 -6.30 -2.89
N PHE A 4 7.31 -5.38 -3.70
CA PHE A 4 6.23 -4.50 -3.28
C PHE A 4 4.96 -5.30 -2.99
N LEU A 5 4.61 -6.21 -3.91
CA LEU A 5 3.41 -7.04 -3.74
C LEU A 5 3.52 -7.95 -2.52
N GLU A 6 4.70 -8.53 -2.30
CA GLU A 6 4.93 -9.36 -1.13
C GLU A 6 4.79 -8.55 0.17
N LYS A 7 5.35 -7.34 0.18
CA LYS A 7 5.25 -6.49 1.36
C LYS A 7 3.82 -6.06 1.62
N MET A 8 3.09 -5.72 0.57
CA MET A 8 1.70 -5.33 0.72
C MET A 8 0.86 -6.51 1.23
N ALA A 9 1.11 -7.71 0.72
CA ALA A 9 0.42 -8.90 1.21
C ALA A 9 0.69 -9.10 2.70
N GLU A 10 1.94 -8.94 3.11
CA GLU A 10 2.31 -9.06 4.52
C GLU A 10 1.59 -8.02 5.38
N LEU A 11 1.59 -6.76 4.94
CA LEU A 11 0.96 -5.68 5.70
C LEU A 11 -0.56 -5.83 5.76
N LEU A 12 -1.15 -6.39 4.71
CA LEU A 12 -2.60 -6.60 4.64
C LEU A 12 -3.02 -7.98 5.14
N GLU A 13 -2.07 -8.77 5.64
CA GLU A 13 -2.32 -10.10 6.21
C GLU A 13 -2.99 -11.04 5.21
N GLU A 14 -2.51 -10.99 3.96
CA GLU A 14 -2.99 -11.84 2.88
C GLU A 14 -1.85 -12.72 2.37
N ASP A 15 -2.20 -13.85 1.78
CA ASP A 15 -1.19 -14.71 1.14
C ASP A 15 -0.60 -14.01 -0.08
N THR A 16 -1.44 -13.41 -0.90
CA THR A 16 -1.03 -12.66 -2.08
C THR A 16 -1.97 -11.50 -2.31
N VAL A 17 -1.49 -10.48 -3.02
CA VAL A 17 -2.35 -9.38 -3.47
C VAL A 17 -2.07 -9.12 -4.94
N GLN A 18 -3.05 -8.54 -5.63
CA GLN A 18 -2.96 -8.18 -7.04
C GLN A 18 -2.94 -6.67 -7.19
N LEU A 19 -2.35 -6.19 -8.27
CA LEU A 19 -2.33 -4.76 -8.55
C LEU A 19 -3.73 -4.17 -8.69
N THR A 20 -4.69 -4.98 -9.10
CA THR A 20 -6.07 -4.55 -9.31
C THR A 20 -6.92 -4.57 -8.03
N ASP A 21 -6.39 -5.13 -6.95
CA ASP A 21 -7.15 -5.22 -5.69
C ASP A 21 -7.34 -3.84 -5.08
N THR A 22 -8.54 -3.58 -4.56
CA THR A 22 -8.85 -2.32 -3.87
C THR A 22 -8.36 -2.39 -2.44
N ILE A 23 -7.50 -1.45 -2.07
CA ILE A 23 -6.82 -1.47 -0.77
C ILE A 23 -7.80 -1.50 0.39
N VAL A 24 -8.83 -0.66 0.36
CA VAL A 24 -9.77 -0.53 1.48
C VAL A 24 -10.71 -1.71 1.61
N ASP A 25 -10.75 -2.60 0.61
CA ASP A 25 -11.62 -3.78 0.67
C ASP A 25 -11.00 -4.94 1.45
N PHE A 26 -9.71 -4.84 1.80
CA PHE A 26 -9.08 -5.89 2.59
C PHE A 26 -9.56 -5.85 4.03
N ASP A 27 -9.79 -7.02 4.61
CA ASP A 27 -10.26 -7.13 5.99
C ASP A 27 -9.31 -6.47 6.99
N ALA A 28 -8.01 -6.54 6.72
CA ALA A 28 -7.00 -5.98 7.61
C ALA A 28 -6.87 -4.46 7.50
N TRP A 29 -7.55 -3.83 6.54
CA TRP A 29 -7.45 -2.38 6.36
C TRP A 29 -7.99 -1.63 7.57
N ASP A 30 -7.12 -0.87 8.23
CA ASP A 30 -7.48 -0.05 9.38
C ASP A 30 -6.41 1.04 9.55
N SER A 31 -6.52 1.81 10.62
CA SER A 31 -5.58 2.90 10.90
C SER A 31 -4.16 2.40 11.09
N LEU A 32 -3.98 1.26 11.75
CA LEU A 32 -2.65 0.69 11.99
C LEU A 32 -2.03 0.24 10.67
N THR A 33 -2.80 -0.40 9.81
CA THR A 33 -2.31 -0.86 8.52
C THR A 33 -1.91 0.33 7.65
N SER A 34 -2.71 1.40 7.65
CA SER A 34 -2.35 2.60 6.88
C SER A 34 -1.05 3.21 7.38
N LEU A 35 -0.84 3.25 8.70
CA LEU A 35 0.42 3.74 9.26
C LEU A 35 1.61 2.87 8.85
N SER A 36 1.40 1.55 8.81
CA SER A 36 2.45 0.62 8.37
C SER A 36 2.83 0.88 6.92
N ILE A 37 1.84 1.12 6.07
CA ILE A 37 2.07 1.43 4.66
C ILE A 37 2.82 2.76 4.52
N ILE A 38 2.44 3.76 5.31
CA ILE A 38 3.11 5.06 5.31
C ILE A 38 4.57 4.91 5.70
N ALA A 39 4.85 4.13 6.76
CA ALA A 39 6.21 3.89 7.21
C ALA A 39 7.04 3.16 6.14
N TYR A 40 6.46 2.14 5.53
CA TYR A 40 7.11 1.40 4.46
C TYR A 40 7.43 2.32 3.28
N SER A 41 6.49 3.19 2.92
CA SER A 41 6.69 4.13 1.82
C SER A 41 7.86 5.07 2.10
N GLY A 42 7.99 5.53 3.33
CA GLY A 42 9.09 6.40 3.72
C GLY A 42 10.43 5.70 3.67
N GLU A 43 10.47 4.43 4.11
CA GLU A 43 11.71 3.67 4.17
C GLU A 43 12.18 3.17 2.80
N GLU A 44 11.27 2.65 2.00
CA GLU A 44 11.64 1.99 0.74
C GLU A 44 11.59 2.91 -0.47
N PHE A 45 10.69 3.88 -0.47
CA PHE A 45 10.50 4.77 -1.61
C PHE A 45 10.88 6.21 -1.30
N GLN A 46 11.15 6.50 -0.03
CA GLN A 46 11.48 7.84 0.42
C GLN A 46 10.38 8.85 0.06
N LYS A 47 9.15 8.38 0.13
CA LYS A 47 7.96 9.17 -0.13
C LYS A 47 7.17 9.34 1.17
N THR A 48 6.79 10.57 1.45
CA THR A 48 5.89 10.85 2.57
C THR A 48 4.48 10.94 2.01
N ILE A 49 3.62 10.01 2.43
CA ILE A 49 2.23 10.00 1.99
C ILE A 49 1.31 9.99 3.19
N THR A 50 0.04 10.27 2.97
CA THR A 50 -0.98 10.29 4.01
C THR A 50 -1.97 9.14 3.79
N ALA A 51 -2.74 8.82 4.83
CA ALA A 51 -3.80 7.81 4.71
C ALA A 51 -4.80 8.21 3.63
N ALA A 52 -5.12 9.50 3.51
CA ALA A 52 -6.03 9.98 2.48
C ALA A 52 -5.50 9.68 1.07
N GLU A 53 -4.19 9.85 0.88
CA GLU A 53 -3.58 9.57 -0.41
C GLU A 53 -3.66 8.08 -0.75
N ILE A 54 -3.52 7.22 0.25
CA ILE A 54 -3.64 5.77 0.05
C ILE A 54 -5.06 5.44 -0.42
N VAL A 55 -6.06 6.01 0.24
CA VAL A 55 -7.46 5.78 -0.13
C VAL A 55 -7.74 6.30 -1.54
N GLU A 56 -7.19 7.46 -1.88
CA GLU A 56 -7.37 8.05 -3.20
C GLU A 56 -6.70 7.23 -4.30
N ALA A 57 -5.62 6.52 -3.96
CA ALA A 57 -4.96 5.63 -4.91
C ALA A 57 -5.84 4.45 -5.31
N LYS A 58 -6.77 4.06 -4.45
CA LYS A 58 -7.79 3.03 -4.66
C LYS A 58 -7.25 1.61 -4.70
N THR A 59 -6.30 1.32 -5.58
CA THR A 59 -5.80 -0.04 -5.78
C THR A 59 -4.35 -0.17 -5.38
N ILE A 60 -3.89 -1.40 -5.24
CA ILE A 60 -2.48 -1.68 -4.96
C ILE A 60 -1.60 -1.08 -6.06
N GLY A 61 -2.02 -1.22 -7.33
CA GLY A 61 -1.30 -0.63 -8.46
C GLY A 61 -1.28 0.89 -8.40
N GLY A 62 -2.41 1.50 -8.01
CA GLY A 62 -2.48 2.96 -7.85
C GLY A 62 -1.53 3.44 -6.77
N LEU A 63 -1.43 2.70 -5.67
CA LEU A 63 -0.46 3.02 -4.62
C LEU A 63 0.97 2.91 -5.12
N TYR A 64 1.26 1.86 -5.88
CA TYR A 64 2.60 1.70 -6.43
C TYR A 64 2.98 2.88 -7.33
N GLU A 65 2.04 3.32 -8.16
CA GLU A 65 2.28 4.50 -9.00
C GLU A 65 2.55 5.74 -8.16
N LEU A 66 1.77 5.93 -7.11
CA LEU A 66 1.96 7.07 -6.20
C LEU A 66 3.36 7.05 -5.60
N LEU A 67 3.85 5.88 -5.22
CA LEU A 67 5.15 5.74 -4.57
C LEU A 67 6.32 5.86 -5.54
N THR A 68 6.14 5.49 -6.79
CA THR A 68 7.23 5.48 -7.78
C THR A 68 7.19 6.68 -8.71
N ASN A 69 6.10 7.41 -8.76
CA ASN A 69 5.94 8.56 -9.64
C ASN A 69 6.41 9.83 -8.92
N ASN A 70 7.35 10.51 -9.51
CA ASN A 70 7.87 11.76 -8.93
C ASN A 70 7.15 12.98 -9.47
#